data_dfd0f918dca45b9c761e1b9c62b74437
#
_entry.id   dfd0f918dca45b9c761e1b9c62b74437
#
_cell.length_a   1.000
_cell.length_b   1.000
_cell.length_c   1.000
_cell.angle_alpha   90.00
_cell.angle_beta   90.00
_cell.angle_gamma   90.00
#
_symmetry.space_group_name_H-M   'P 1'
#
loop_
_entity.id
_entity.type
_entity.pdbx_description
1 polymer ?
#
loop_
_entity_poly.entity_id
_entity_poly.type
_entity_poly.pdbx_seq_one_letter_code
_entity_poly.pdbx_strand_id
1 'polypeptide(L)'
;MNPVFEIQLIAVLVSVACALPGVFLVIRGMAMMTDAITHTILLGIVVAFFITQDLNSPLLIVGAAFVGILTVWLTELIHQTKLLDKDASIGIIFPLLFSIAIILITRYAGDVHLDTDSVLLGELAFAPFDRFIVFGMDIGTQAMYSMSIILVLLLLFIGFFYKELKLTSFDPLLAASLGFSPILLHYALMSLVSVTAVGAFEAVGSILVVAFMVGPPVSAYLLTNRLSYMLGISAGLGAFNSLVGFQLSMYFDVSIAGMIAVVTGLTFMLIFIFSPKKGFIYEVHRKKQQQKSLKKALENR
;
A
#
# COMPACT_ATOMS: atom_id res chain seq x y z
N MET A 1 -11.09 18.99 -18.31
CA MET A 1 -9.81 18.33 -18.70
C MET A 1 -10.14 17.11 -19.58
N ASN A 2 -9.18 16.57 -20.34
CA ASN A 2 -9.41 15.32 -21.10
C ASN A 2 -9.53 14.16 -20.10
N PRO A 3 -10.59 13.32 -20.13
CA PRO A 3 -10.76 12.20 -19.19
C PRO A 3 -9.57 11.24 -19.13
N VAL A 4 -8.92 11.01 -20.25
CA VAL A 4 -7.70 10.19 -20.35
C VAL A 4 -6.56 10.76 -19.50
N PHE A 5 -6.39 12.07 -19.51
CA PHE A 5 -5.37 12.74 -18.71
C PHE A 5 -5.72 12.74 -17.20
N GLU A 6 -7.01 12.87 -16.87
CA GLU A 6 -7.48 12.77 -15.46
C GLU A 6 -7.20 11.40 -14.89
N ILE A 7 -7.50 10.31 -15.62
CA ILE A 7 -7.21 8.94 -15.21
C ILE A 7 -5.70 8.73 -14.97
N GLN A 8 -4.86 9.18 -15.90
CA GLN A 8 -3.40 9.08 -15.74
C GLN A 8 -2.90 9.83 -14.51
N LEU A 9 -3.39 11.04 -14.29
CA LEU A 9 -3.00 11.87 -13.14
C LEU A 9 -3.41 11.21 -11.83
N ILE A 10 -4.64 10.69 -11.74
CA ILE A 10 -5.12 9.94 -10.56
C ILE A 10 -4.24 8.73 -10.31
N ALA A 11 -3.95 7.92 -11.34
CA ALA A 11 -3.09 6.74 -11.21
C ALA A 11 -1.68 7.09 -10.66
N VAL A 12 -1.08 8.17 -11.15
CA VAL A 12 0.22 8.66 -10.67
C VAL A 12 0.13 9.17 -9.23
N LEU A 13 -0.89 9.96 -8.89
CA LEU A 13 -1.09 10.47 -7.52
C LEU A 13 -1.26 9.32 -6.53
N VAL A 14 -2.13 8.35 -6.86
CA VAL A 14 -2.36 7.17 -6.02
C VAL A 14 -1.08 6.36 -5.86
N SER A 15 -0.35 6.11 -6.95
CA SER A 15 0.88 5.32 -6.90
C SER A 15 1.95 5.96 -6.02
N VAL A 16 2.14 7.27 -6.10
CA VAL A 16 3.10 8.00 -5.26
C VAL A 16 2.65 8.01 -3.80
N ALA A 17 1.35 8.28 -3.55
CA ALA A 17 0.79 8.28 -2.20
C ALA A 17 0.90 6.90 -1.52
N CYS A 18 0.69 5.81 -2.25
CA CYS A 18 0.84 4.44 -1.75
C CYS A 18 2.31 4.03 -1.57
N ALA A 19 3.18 4.41 -2.51
CA ALA A 19 4.59 4.02 -2.49
C ALA A 19 5.36 4.61 -1.30
N LEU A 20 5.05 5.83 -0.87
CA LEU A 20 5.76 6.50 0.23
C LEU A 20 5.62 5.77 1.58
N PRO A 21 4.42 5.50 2.11
CA PRO A 21 4.27 4.74 3.34
C PRO A 21 4.67 3.28 3.16
N GLY A 22 4.49 2.71 1.96
CA GLY A 22 4.94 1.37 1.61
C GLY A 22 6.42 1.13 1.84
N VAL A 23 7.28 2.14 1.64
CA VAL A 23 8.72 2.06 1.96
C VAL A 23 8.96 1.71 3.43
N PHE A 24 8.24 2.34 4.34
CA PHE A 24 8.36 2.07 5.77
C PHE A 24 7.81 0.70 6.15
N LEU A 25 6.71 0.27 5.51
CA LEU A 25 6.15 -1.08 5.70
C LEU A 25 7.16 -2.16 5.29
N VAL A 26 7.81 -2.01 4.14
CA VAL A 26 8.82 -2.94 3.64
C VAL A 26 10.03 -3.00 4.58
N ILE A 27 10.57 -1.85 5.03
CA ILE A 27 11.72 -1.81 5.95
C ILE A 27 11.39 -2.47 7.29
N ARG A 28 10.14 -2.31 7.77
CA ARG A 28 9.69 -2.90 9.04
C ARG A 28 9.25 -4.37 8.91
N GLY A 29 9.33 -4.97 7.71
CA GLY A 29 8.88 -6.34 7.45
C GLY A 29 7.37 -6.52 7.59
N MET A 30 6.58 -5.52 7.24
CA MET A 30 5.12 -5.49 7.38
C MET A 30 4.42 -5.26 6.03
N ALA A 31 5.03 -5.66 4.93
CA ALA A 31 4.46 -5.45 3.59
C ALA A 31 3.07 -6.10 3.42
N MET A 32 2.85 -7.28 4.02
CA MET A 32 1.57 -7.99 3.99
C MET A 32 0.45 -7.27 4.76
N MET A 33 0.78 -6.30 5.64
CA MET A 33 -0.22 -5.51 6.36
C MET A 33 -1.07 -4.67 5.40
N THR A 34 -0.52 -4.25 4.27
CA THR A 34 -1.27 -3.52 3.24
C THR A 34 -2.45 -4.35 2.72
N ASP A 35 -2.18 -5.61 2.38
CA ASP A 35 -3.19 -6.54 1.89
C ASP A 35 -4.29 -6.79 2.95
N ALA A 36 -3.87 -7.00 4.20
CA ALA A 36 -4.80 -7.16 5.31
C ALA A 36 -5.72 -5.92 5.48
N ILE A 37 -5.15 -4.72 5.47
CA ILE A 37 -5.92 -3.48 5.63
C ILE A 37 -6.93 -3.33 4.47
N THR A 38 -6.49 -3.47 3.22
CA THR A 38 -7.35 -3.26 2.04
C THR A 38 -8.57 -4.18 2.02
N HIS A 39 -8.45 -5.39 2.52
CA HIS A 39 -9.60 -6.30 2.62
C HIS A 39 -10.47 -6.09 3.86
N THR A 40 -9.88 -5.75 5.01
CA THR A 40 -10.63 -5.51 6.24
C THR A 40 -11.39 -4.18 6.24
N ILE A 41 -11.03 -3.23 5.38
CA ILE A 41 -11.76 -1.99 5.12
C ILE A 41 -13.25 -2.27 4.84
N LEU A 42 -13.56 -3.37 4.14
CA LEU A 42 -14.93 -3.77 3.84
C LEU A 42 -15.79 -3.89 5.10
N LEU A 43 -15.25 -4.45 6.20
CA LEU A 43 -15.97 -4.52 7.47
C LEU A 43 -16.32 -3.11 7.99
N GLY A 44 -15.39 -2.17 7.89
CA GLY A 44 -15.61 -0.79 8.31
C GLY A 44 -16.71 -0.09 7.50
N ILE A 45 -16.70 -0.28 6.18
CA ILE A 45 -17.71 0.24 5.26
C ILE A 45 -19.08 -0.33 5.62
N VAL A 46 -19.18 -1.65 5.80
CA VAL A 46 -20.46 -2.34 6.14
C VAL A 46 -21.02 -1.88 7.46
N VAL A 47 -20.19 -1.80 8.50
CA VAL A 47 -20.64 -1.34 9.83
C VAL A 47 -21.10 0.12 9.78
N ALA A 48 -20.36 0.99 9.09
CA ALA A 48 -20.75 2.38 8.91
C ALA A 48 -22.04 2.51 8.10
N PHE A 49 -22.21 1.70 7.05
CA PHE A 49 -23.42 1.65 6.24
C PHE A 49 -24.65 1.26 7.08
N PHE A 50 -24.55 0.30 8.00
CA PHE A 50 -25.67 -0.05 8.88
C PHE A 50 -26.11 1.09 9.82
N ILE A 51 -25.19 2.00 10.13
CA ILE A 51 -25.50 3.19 10.96
C ILE A 51 -26.12 4.30 10.11
N THR A 52 -25.61 4.53 8.91
CA THR A 52 -26.00 5.68 8.08
C THR A 52 -27.13 5.39 7.10
N GLN A 53 -27.26 4.15 6.65
CA GLN A 53 -28.15 3.70 5.56
C GLN A 53 -27.94 4.51 4.25
N ASP A 54 -26.75 5.11 4.08
CA ASP A 54 -26.39 5.93 2.94
C ASP A 54 -24.99 5.57 2.46
N LEU A 55 -24.87 5.13 1.19
CA LEU A 55 -23.61 4.74 0.57
C LEU A 55 -22.68 5.93 0.25
N ASN A 56 -23.23 7.15 0.20
CA ASN A 56 -22.46 8.37 -0.05
C ASN A 56 -21.98 9.08 1.23
N SER A 57 -22.24 8.47 2.40
CA SER A 57 -21.89 9.10 3.68
C SER A 57 -20.38 9.10 3.92
N PRO A 58 -19.77 10.25 4.30
CA PRO A 58 -18.36 10.30 4.71
C PRO A 58 -18.01 9.39 5.89
N LEU A 59 -19.02 8.94 6.66
CA LEU A 59 -18.82 8.01 7.76
C LEU A 59 -18.34 6.63 7.28
N LEU A 60 -18.57 6.25 6.01
CA LEU A 60 -18.03 5.01 5.45
C LEU A 60 -16.50 5.04 5.42
N ILE A 61 -15.92 6.16 4.99
CA ILE A 61 -14.46 6.36 4.96
C ILE A 61 -13.87 6.32 6.37
N VAL A 62 -14.55 6.97 7.32
CA VAL A 62 -14.13 6.96 8.74
C VAL A 62 -14.20 5.56 9.32
N GLY A 63 -15.28 4.83 9.07
CA GLY A 63 -15.45 3.43 9.50
C GLY A 63 -14.39 2.51 8.90
N ALA A 64 -14.11 2.65 7.60
CA ALA A 64 -13.07 1.93 6.90
C ALA A 64 -11.68 2.19 7.50
N ALA A 65 -11.33 3.46 7.72
CA ALA A 65 -10.06 3.85 8.34
C ALA A 65 -9.94 3.32 9.78
N PHE A 66 -11.02 3.37 10.56
CA PHE A 66 -11.05 2.82 11.92
C PHE A 66 -10.78 1.31 11.94
N VAL A 67 -11.45 0.54 11.08
CA VAL A 67 -11.24 -0.92 11.00
C VAL A 67 -9.83 -1.24 10.47
N GLY A 68 -9.28 -0.45 9.56
CA GLY A 68 -7.89 -0.60 9.15
C GLY A 68 -6.91 -0.44 10.33
N ILE A 69 -7.10 0.56 11.18
CA ILE A 69 -6.31 0.74 12.41
C ILE A 69 -6.55 -0.41 13.41
N LEU A 70 -7.81 -0.85 13.55
CA LEU A 70 -8.17 -1.99 14.39
C LEU A 70 -7.46 -3.27 13.93
N THR A 71 -7.37 -3.50 12.62
CA THR A 71 -6.63 -4.63 12.03
C THR A 71 -5.16 -4.61 12.45
N VAL A 72 -4.52 -3.46 12.36
CA VAL A 72 -3.12 -3.28 12.82
C VAL A 72 -3.00 -3.58 14.31
N TRP A 73 -3.88 -3.02 15.12
CA TRP A 73 -3.86 -3.21 16.57
C TRP A 73 -4.06 -4.67 16.98
N LEU A 74 -5.03 -5.37 16.40
CA LEU A 74 -5.30 -6.78 16.67
C LEU A 74 -4.12 -7.66 16.24
N THR A 75 -3.55 -7.39 15.08
CA THR A 75 -2.37 -8.11 14.57
C THR A 75 -1.19 -7.94 15.51
N GLU A 76 -0.92 -6.71 15.95
CA GLU A 76 0.17 -6.41 16.88
C GLU A 76 -0.06 -7.07 18.25
N LEU A 77 -1.30 -7.09 18.73
CA LEU A 77 -1.66 -7.73 19.99
C LEU A 77 -1.35 -9.25 19.97
N ILE A 78 -1.66 -9.94 18.87
CA ILE A 78 -1.30 -11.34 18.70
C ILE A 78 0.22 -11.50 18.59
N HIS A 79 0.88 -10.68 17.79
CA HIS A 79 2.33 -10.75 17.61
C HIS A 79 3.10 -10.52 18.93
N GLN A 80 2.63 -9.64 19.82
CA GLN A 80 3.23 -9.39 21.13
C GLN A 80 3.24 -10.62 22.05
N THR A 81 2.36 -11.61 21.82
CA THR A 81 2.39 -12.88 22.57
C THR A 81 3.63 -13.71 22.27
N LYS A 82 4.37 -13.39 21.19
CA LYS A 82 5.55 -14.13 20.69
C LYS A 82 5.28 -15.60 20.33
N LEU A 83 4.02 -15.98 20.24
CA LEU A 83 3.62 -17.32 19.80
C LEU A 83 3.61 -17.45 18.29
N LEU A 84 3.42 -16.33 17.60
CA LEU A 84 3.30 -16.27 16.14
C LEU A 84 4.19 -15.16 15.56
N ASP A 85 4.72 -15.41 14.38
CA ASP A 85 5.38 -14.39 13.57
C ASP A 85 4.38 -13.35 13.05
N LYS A 86 4.87 -12.18 12.60
CA LYS A 86 4.03 -11.09 12.10
C LYS A 86 3.11 -11.52 10.97
N ASP A 87 3.65 -12.23 9.98
CA ASP A 87 2.88 -12.67 8.81
C ASP A 87 1.79 -13.67 9.18
N ALA A 88 2.06 -14.58 10.14
CA ALA A 88 1.08 -15.51 10.66
C ALA A 88 -0.03 -14.77 11.44
N SER A 89 0.32 -13.75 12.22
CA SER A 89 -0.64 -12.92 12.95
C SER A 89 -1.57 -12.17 11.99
N ILE A 90 -1.03 -11.62 10.90
CA ILE A 90 -1.80 -11.00 9.81
C ILE A 90 -2.73 -12.04 9.17
N GLY A 91 -2.20 -13.23 8.83
CA GLY A 91 -2.95 -14.31 8.20
C GLY A 91 -4.12 -14.87 9.00
N ILE A 92 -4.20 -14.61 10.31
CA ILE A 92 -5.34 -14.97 11.16
C ILE A 92 -6.35 -13.83 11.25
N ILE A 93 -5.90 -12.60 11.48
CA ILE A 93 -6.78 -11.45 11.72
C ILE A 93 -7.50 -11.03 10.44
N PHE A 94 -6.79 -11.00 9.30
CA PHE A 94 -7.39 -10.59 8.04
C PHE A 94 -8.60 -11.46 7.64
N PRO A 95 -8.51 -12.81 7.53
CA PRO A 95 -9.65 -13.62 7.17
C PRO A 95 -10.79 -13.57 8.18
N LEU A 96 -10.46 -13.41 9.47
CA LEU A 96 -11.46 -13.26 10.52
C LEU A 96 -12.33 -12.04 10.30
N LEU A 97 -11.72 -10.86 10.16
CA LEU A 97 -12.46 -9.60 9.98
C LEU A 97 -13.18 -9.56 8.63
N PHE A 98 -12.53 -10.04 7.57
CA PHE A 98 -13.14 -10.13 6.25
C PHE A 98 -14.35 -11.06 6.21
N SER A 99 -14.25 -12.24 6.85
CA SER A 99 -15.38 -13.19 6.94
C SER A 99 -16.55 -12.60 7.70
N ILE A 100 -16.31 -11.83 8.76
CA ILE A 100 -17.37 -11.11 9.49
C ILE A 100 -18.07 -10.12 8.54
N ALA A 101 -17.31 -9.37 7.73
CA ALA A 101 -17.88 -8.45 6.74
C ALA A 101 -18.79 -9.18 5.74
N ILE A 102 -18.33 -10.29 5.16
CA ILE A 102 -19.09 -11.09 4.20
C ILE A 102 -20.39 -11.64 4.84
N ILE A 103 -20.32 -12.16 6.07
CA ILE A 103 -21.49 -12.65 6.79
C ILE A 103 -22.51 -11.53 7.02
N LEU A 104 -22.06 -10.35 7.42
CA LEU A 104 -22.92 -9.18 7.62
C LEU A 104 -23.61 -8.74 6.32
N ILE A 105 -22.86 -8.66 5.22
CA ILE A 105 -23.41 -8.33 3.90
C ILE A 105 -24.46 -9.36 3.49
N THR A 106 -24.10 -10.64 3.49
CA THR A 106 -24.96 -11.72 3.02
C THR A 106 -26.26 -11.82 3.84
N ARG A 107 -26.19 -11.54 5.16
CA ARG A 107 -27.33 -11.70 6.04
C ARG A 107 -28.25 -10.49 6.07
N TYR A 108 -27.72 -9.29 5.97
CA TYR A 108 -28.45 -8.05 6.27
C TYR A 108 -28.45 -7.02 5.14
N ALA A 109 -27.62 -7.17 4.12
CA ALA A 109 -27.51 -6.25 2.99
C ALA A 109 -27.74 -6.94 1.64
N GLY A 110 -28.44 -8.08 1.61
CA GLY A 110 -28.66 -8.87 0.36
C GLY A 110 -29.45 -8.13 -0.71
N ASP A 111 -30.22 -7.10 -0.37
CA ASP A 111 -30.97 -6.27 -1.32
C ASP A 111 -30.16 -5.04 -1.79
N VAL A 112 -29.03 -4.75 -1.17
CA VAL A 112 -28.14 -3.68 -1.56
C VAL A 112 -27.03 -4.30 -2.42
N HIS A 113 -26.90 -3.85 -3.64
CA HIS A 113 -25.82 -4.25 -4.55
C HIS A 113 -24.47 -3.71 -4.05
N LEU A 114 -24.06 -4.15 -2.86
CA LEU A 114 -22.66 -4.13 -2.43
C LEU A 114 -21.97 -5.28 -3.16
N ASP A 115 -21.78 -5.09 -4.48
CA ASP A 115 -21.10 -6.06 -5.31
C ASP A 115 -19.63 -6.10 -4.86
N THR A 116 -19.31 -7.19 -4.15
CA THR A 116 -17.95 -7.42 -3.64
C THR A 116 -16.93 -7.41 -4.77
N ASP A 117 -17.33 -7.77 -5.98
CA ASP A 117 -16.45 -7.78 -7.14
C ASP A 117 -16.16 -6.35 -7.64
N SER A 118 -17.15 -5.48 -7.68
CA SER A 118 -16.96 -4.06 -8.02
C SER A 118 -16.14 -3.32 -6.97
N VAL A 119 -16.36 -3.64 -5.70
CA VAL A 119 -15.60 -3.07 -4.57
C VAL A 119 -14.16 -3.55 -4.58
N LEU A 120 -13.87 -4.81 -4.95
CA LEU A 120 -12.51 -5.36 -4.97
C LEU A 120 -11.73 -4.95 -6.23
N LEU A 121 -12.38 -4.88 -7.37
CA LEU A 121 -11.70 -4.61 -8.65
C LEU A 121 -11.44 -3.13 -8.89
N GLY A 122 -12.23 -2.24 -8.30
CA GLY A 122 -12.14 -0.78 -8.44
C GLY A 122 -11.93 -0.36 -9.91
N GLU A 123 -12.80 0.44 -10.44
CA GLU A 123 -12.66 0.82 -11.86
C GLU A 123 -12.09 2.22 -11.97
N LEU A 124 -10.77 2.33 -12.04
CA LEU A 124 -10.06 3.59 -12.30
C LEU A 124 -10.61 4.33 -13.54
N ALA A 125 -11.19 3.58 -14.48
CA ALA A 125 -11.86 4.14 -15.66
C ALA A 125 -13.08 5.01 -15.31
N PHE A 126 -13.75 4.75 -14.19
CA PHE A 126 -14.93 5.52 -13.75
C PHE A 126 -14.58 6.67 -12.80
N ALA A 127 -13.36 6.76 -12.27
CA ALA A 127 -12.93 7.83 -11.39
C ALA A 127 -13.20 9.26 -11.93
N PRO A 128 -13.16 9.55 -13.27
CA PRO A 128 -13.51 10.87 -13.79
C PRO A 128 -15.00 11.23 -13.71
N PHE A 129 -15.89 10.27 -13.48
CA PHE A 129 -17.33 10.53 -13.39
C PHE A 129 -17.76 11.02 -12.01
N ASP A 130 -17.03 10.69 -10.95
CA ASP A 130 -17.24 11.20 -9.60
C ASP A 130 -16.66 12.61 -9.49
N ARG A 131 -17.52 13.62 -9.72
CA ARG A 131 -17.13 15.02 -9.78
C ARG A 131 -17.43 15.77 -8.49
N PHE A 132 -16.47 16.56 -8.05
CA PHE A 132 -16.63 17.43 -6.90
C PHE A 132 -17.24 18.76 -7.36
N ILE A 133 -18.54 18.96 -7.08
CA ILE A 133 -19.29 20.16 -7.46
C ILE A 133 -19.39 21.06 -6.23
N VAL A 134 -18.71 22.22 -6.23
CA VAL A 134 -18.79 23.23 -5.17
C VAL A 134 -19.35 24.52 -5.77
N PHE A 135 -20.43 25.04 -5.18
CA PHE A 135 -21.13 26.24 -5.65
C PHE A 135 -21.57 26.20 -7.13
N GLY A 136 -21.89 25.01 -7.64
CA GLY A 136 -22.34 24.84 -9.04
C GLY A 136 -21.20 24.86 -10.07
N MET A 137 -19.94 24.93 -9.62
CA MET A 137 -18.75 24.81 -10.48
C MET A 137 -18.14 23.41 -10.33
N ASP A 138 -17.87 22.76 -11.47
CA ASP A 138 -17.13 21.49 -11.53
C ASP A 138 -15.63 21.80 -11.31
N ILE A 139 -15.10 21.40 -10.14
CA ILE A 139 -13.73 21.67 -9.77
C ILE A 139 -12.80 20.52 -10.21
N GLY A 140 -13.33 19.33 -10.48
CA GLY A 140 -12.57 18.14 -10.89
C GLY A 140 -13.05 16.86 -10.21
N THR A 141 -12.27 15.79 -10.32
CA THR A 141 -12.64 14.47 -9.78
C THR A 141 -12.42 14.41 -8.27
N GLN A 142 -13.33 13.77 -7.53
CA GLN A 142 -13.25 13.58 -6.09
C GLN A 142 -11.97 12.83 -5.71
N ALA A 143 -11.64 11.76 -6.44
CA ALA A 143 -10.43 10.96 -6.23
C ALA A 143 -9.12 11.78 -6.33
N MET A 144 -9.04 12.75 -7.25
CA MET A 144 -7.87 13.61 -7.39
C MET A 144 -7.67 14.50 -6.16
N TYR A 145 -8.75 15.07 -5.61
CA TYR A 145 -8.66 15.93 -4.43
C TYR A 145 -8.35 15.14 -3.18
N SER A 146 -9.06 14.04 -2.93
CA SER A 146 -8.85 13.19 -1.76
C SER A 146 -7.41 12.66 -1.72
N MET A 147 -6.92 12.12 -2.84
CA MET A 147 -5.55 11.59 -2.92
C MET A 147 -4.47 12.68 -2.87
N SER A 148 -4.76 13.89 -3.41
CA SER A 148 -3.83 15.02 -3.27
C SER A 148 -3.70 15.48 -1.81
N ILE A 149 -4.81 15.55 -1.07
CA ILE A 149 -4.80 15.91 0.35
C ILE A 149 -4.03 14.84 1.15
N ILE A 150 -4.30 13.56 0.90
CA ILE A 150 -3.60 12.45 1.56
C ILE A 150 -2.10 12.50 1.24
N LEU A 151 -1.72 12.73 -0.02
CA LEU A 151 -0.32 12.83 -0.43
C LEU A 151 0.39 14.00 0.27
N VAL A 152 -0.24 15.19 0.34
CA VAL A 152 0.32 16.35 1.05
C VAL A 152 0.50 16.03 2.53
N LEU A 153 -0.51 15.42 3.17
CA LEU A 153 -0.44 15.02 4.58
C LEU A 153 0.69 14.01 4.83
N LEU A 154 0.86 13.02 3.94
CA LEU A 154 1.97 12.05 3.99
C LEU A 154 3.33 12.74 3.83
N LEU A 155 3.47 13.65 2.87
CA LEU A 155 4.72 14.37 2.63
C LEU A 155 5.08 15.24 3.84
N LEU A 156 4.10 15.92 4.43
CA LEU A 156 4.31 16.70 5.65
C LEU A 156 4.72 15.80 6.82
N PHE A 157 4.00 14.70 7.06
CA PHE A 157 4.32 13.77 8.13
C PHE A 157 5.72 13.15 7.96
N ILE A 158 6.03 12.64 6.77
CA ILE A 158 7.34 12.07 6.48
C ILE A 158 8.44 13.14 6.58
N GLY A 159 8.18 14.34 6.08
CA GLY A 159 9.14 15.45 6.13
C GLY A 159 9.46 15.91 7.57
N PHE A 160 8.43 16.13 8.41
CA PHE A 160 8.61 16.53 9.79
C PHE A 160 9.23 15.44 10.65
N PHE A 161 8.78 14.20 10.51
CA PHE A 161 9.23 13.06 11.32
C PHE A 161 10.24 12.17 10.62
N TYR A 162 10.95 12.67 9.59
CA TYR A 162 11.88 11.85 8.79
C TYR A 162 12.97 11.19 9.64
N LYS A 163 13.57 11.95 10.58
CA LYS A 163 14.66 11.47 11.44
C LYS A 163 14.16 10.41 12.41
N GLU A 164 13.03 10.68 13.03
CA GLU A 164 12.37 9.80 14.01
C GLU A 164 11.88 8.52 13.33
N LEU A 165 11.22 8.63 12.18
CA LEU A 165 10.77 7.49 11.39
C LEU A 165 11.93 6.61 10.93
N LYS A 166 13.03 7.23 10.48
CA LYS A 166 14.24 6.51 10.12
C LYS A 166 14.80 5.74 11.33
N LEU A 167 14.97 6.42 12.47
CA LEU A 167 15.52 5.82 13.66
C LEU A 167 14.65 4.67 14.18
N THR A 168 13.34 4.90 14.33
CA THR A 168 12.40 3.87 14.83
C THR A 168 12.22 2.69 13.88
N SER A 169 12.49 2.87 12.57
CA SER A 169 12.39 1.78 11.60
C SER A 169 13.64 0.87 11.58
N PHE A 170 14.83 1.40 11.94
CA PHE A 170 16.07 0.62 11.93
C PHE A 170 16.51 0.18 13.33
N ASP A 171 16.30 0.99 14.35
CA ASP A 171 16.67 0.69 15.75
C ASP A 171 15.66 1.30 16.72
N PRO A 172 14.57 0.57 17.03
CA PRO A 172 13.54 1.05 17.97
C PRO A 172 14.06 1.22 19.40
N LEU A 173 15.07 0.42 19.81
CA LEU A 173 15.63 0.49 21.17
C LEU A 173 16.44 1.77 21.35
N LEU A 174 17.27 2.10 20.36
CA LEU A 174 18.01 3.36 20.34
C LEU A 174 17.05 4.56 20.29
N ALA A 175 15.98 4.49 19.50
CA ALA A 175 14.98 5.55 19.46
C ALA A 175 14.37 5.79 20.84
N ALA A 176 14.00 4.73 21.56
CA ALA A 176 13.45 4.82 22.90
C ALA A 176 14.46 5.42 23.92
N SER A 177 15.73 5.04 23.84
CA SER A 177 16.78 5.58 24.72
C SER A 177 17.05 7.07 24.48
N LEU A 178 16.79 7.57 23.28
CA LEU A 178 16.90 9.01 22.93
C LEU A 178 15.63 9.81 23.26
N GLY A 179 14.62 9.19 23.88
CA GLY A 179 13.40 9.87 24.32
C GLY A 179 12.28 9.93 23.27
N PHE A 180 12.45 9.31 22.11
CA PHE A 180 11.36 9.16 21.14
C PHE A 180 10.41 8.03 21.56
N SER A 181 9.15 8.12 21.15
CA SER A 181 8.18 7.04 21.37
C SER A 181 8.03 6.22 20.08
N PRO A 182 8.69 5.03 19.95
CA PRO A 182 8.55 4.17 18.78
C PRO A 182 7.11 3.71 18.56
N ILE A 183 6.38 3.48 19.67
CA ILE A 183 4.99 3.03 19.65
C ILE A 183 4.08 4.10 19.04
N LEU A 184 4.19 5.36 19.48
CA LEU A 184 3.38 6.46 18.96
C LEU A 184 3.62 6.67 17.46
N LEU A 185 4.91 6.68 17.04
CA LEU A 185 5.27 6.83 15.62
C LEU A 185 4.83 5.62 14.78
N HIS A 186 4.81 4.42 15.36
CA HIS A 186 4.29 3.24 14.69
C HIS A 186 2.80 3.38 14.40
N TYR A 187 1.99 3.68 15.42
CA TYR A 187 0.54 3.82 15.24
C TYR A 187 0.18 5.04 14.38
N ALA A 188 0.91 6.15 14.49
CA ALA A 188 0.72 7.31 13.62
C ALA A 188 0.98 6.96 12.14
N LEU A 189 2.08 6.24 11.86
CA LEU A 189 2.37 5.75 10.50
C LEU A 189 1.29 4.78 10.01
N MET A 190 0.87 3.81 10.84
CA MET A 190 -0.15 2.83 10.47
C MET A 190 -1.52 3.48 10.23
N SER A 191 -1.87 4.51 11.00
CA SER A 191 -3.08 5.30 10.76
C SER A 191 -3.03 5.98 9.38
N LEU A 192 -1.88 6.55 9.01
CA LEU A 192 -1.69 7.14 7.68
C LEU A 192 -1.71 6.08 6.57
N VAL A 193 -1.10 4.90 6.79
CA VAL A 193 -1.21 3.76 5.86
C VAL A 193 -2.67 3.38 5.65
N SER A 194 -3.45 3.26 6.75
CA SER A 194 -4.87 2.92 6.67
C SER A 194 -5.69 3.98 5.90
N VAL A 195 -5.50 5.26 6.22
CA VAL A 195 -6.18 6.36 5.50
C VAL A 195 -5.78 6.38 4.03
N THR A 196 -4.51 6.16 3.72
CA THR A 196 -4.02 6.09 2.34
C THR A 196 -4.61 4.88 1.60
N ALA A 197 -4.67 3.72 2.26
CA ALA A 197 -5.26 2.52 1.69
C ALA A 197 -6.76 2.71 1.39
N VAL A 198 -7.52 3.34 2.30
CA VAL A 198 -8.95 3.64 2.11
C VAL A 198 -9.16 4.58 0.94
N GLY A 199 -8.47 5.72 0.91
CA GLY A 199 -8.62 6.68 -0.19
C GLY A 199 -8.14 6.14 -1.54
N ALA A 200 -7.08 5.34 -1.54
CA ALA A 200 -6.60 4.69 -2.75
C ALA A 200 -7.54 3.57 -3.22
N PHE A 201 -8.12 2.81 -2.28
CA PHE A 201 -9.09 1.75 -2.57
C PHE A 201 -10.32 2.29 -3.29
N GLU A 202 -10.88 3.40 -2.82
CA GLU A 202 -12.00 4.08 -3.48
C GLU A 202 -11.68 4.50 -4.92
N ALA A 203 -10.42 4.94 -5.16
CA ALA A 203 -9.99 5.43 -6.47
C ALA A 203 -9.60 4.32 -7.46
N VAL A 204 -8.96 3.22 -7.00
CA VAL A 204 -8.29 2.26 -7.90
C VAL A 204 -8.53 0.79 -7.56
N GLY A 205 -9.23 0.48 -6.46
CA GLY A 205 -9.48 -0.87 -5.98
C GLY A 205 -8.32 -1.52 -5.22
N SER A 206 -8.62 -2.64 -4.53
CA SER A 206 -7.69 -3.32 -3.61
C SER A 206 -6.42 -3.82 -4.28
N ILE A 207 -6.55 -4.48 -5.43
CA ILE A 207 -5.43 -5.12 -6.13
C ILE A 207 -4.35 -4.10 -6.47
N LEU A 208 -4.74 -2.96 -7.00
CA LEU A 208 -3.80 -1.93 -7.42
C LEU A 208 -3.18 -1.19 -6.23
N VAL A 209 -3.94 -0.99 -5.15
CA VAL A 209 -3.41 -0.43 -3.89
C VAL A 209 -2.28 -1.29 -3.34
N VAL A 210 -2.50 -2.61 -3.22
CA VAL A 210 -1.46 -3.55 -2.76
C VAL A 210 -0.26 -3.53 -3.70
N ALA A 211 -0.49 -3.57 -5.03
CA ALA A 211 0.58 -3.51 -6.01
C ALA A 211 1.45 -2.25 -5.84
N PHE A 212 0.86 -1.09 -5.58
CA PHE A 212 1.59 0.17 -5.39
C PHE A 212 2.27 0.29 -4.03
N MET A 213 1.66 -0.22 -2.96
CA MET A 213 2.26 -0.16 -1.62
C MET A 213 3.39 -1.17 -1.43
N VAL A 214 3.48 -2.21 -2.26
CA VAL A 214 4.49 -3.28 -2.12
C VAL A 214 5.50 -3.25 -3.27
N GLY A 215 5.05 -3.25 -4.52
CA GLY A 215 5.89 -3.42 -5.70
C GLY A 215 7.00 -2.37 -5.84
N PRO A 216 6.67 -1.07 -5.98
CA PRO A 216 7.69 -0.01 -6.08
C PRO A 216 8.59 0.09 -4.84
N PRO A 217 8.10 0.01 -3.58
CA PRO A 217 8.93 0.00 -2.38
C PRO A 217 9.92 -1.16 -2.31
N VAL A 218 9.49 -2.39 -2.59
CA VAL A 218 10.39 -3.56 -2.59
C VAL A 218 11.43 -3.44 -3.70
N SER A 219 11.03 -2.95 -4.88
CA SER A 219 11.94 -2.67 -5.99
C SER A 219 13.00 -1.64 -5.60
N ALA A 220 12.60 -0.56 -4.95
CA ALA A 220 13.52 0.46 -4.43
C ALA A 220 14.45 -0.09 -3.33
N TYR A 221 13.96 -0.96 -2.45
CA TYR A 221 14.74 -1.64 -1.41
C TYR A 221 15.86 -2.51 -2.01
N LEU A 222 15.63 -3.13 -3.15
CA LEU A 222 16.65 -3.91 -3.87
C LEU A 222 17.71 -3.03 -4.51
N LEU A 223 17.36 -1.80 -4.91
CA LEU A 223 18.27 -0.89 -5.63
C LEU A 223 19.15 -0.05 -4.70
N THR A 224 18.66 0.30 -3.49
CA THR A 224 19.38 1.23 -2.60
C THR A 224 19.31 0.83 -1.13
N ASN A 225 20.34 1.25 -0.36
CA ASN A 225 20.39 1.09 1.10
C ASN A 225 20.10 2.42 1.84
N ARG A 226 19.82 3.52 1.13
CA ARG A 226 19.57 4.83 1.74
C ARG A 226 18.08 5.14 1.68
N LEU A 227 17.45 5.39 2.84
CA LEU A 227 16.03 5.66 2.95
C LEU A 227 15.53 6.80 2.05
N SER A 228 16.28 7.92 1.96
CA SER A 228 15.89 9.06 1.12
C SER A 228 15.83 8.69 -0.36
N TYR A 229 16.85 7.95 -0.86
CA TYR A 229 16.83 7.44 -2.25
C TYR A 229 15.73 6.39 -2.44
N MET A 230 15.46 5.56 -1.43
CA MET A 230 14.40 4.55 -1.50
C MET A 230 13.02 5.19 -1.66
N LEU A 231 12.73 6.27 -0.92
CA LEU A 231 11.49 7.05 -1.08
C LEU A 231 11.36 7.64 -2.49
N GLY A 232 12.42 8.29 -2.99
CA GLY A 232 12.41 8.89 -4.33
C GLY A 232 12.30 7.85 -5.46
N ILE A 233 13.06 6.75 -5.39
CA ILE A 233 13.00 5.67 -6.38
C ILE A 233 11.64 4.98 -6.35
N SER A 234 11.08 4.73 -5.17
CA SER A 234 9.77 4.10 -5.02
C SER A 234 8.66 4.96 -5.65
N ALA A 235 8.63 6.26 -5.35
CA ALA A 235 7.70 7.20 -5.96
C ALA A 235 7.87 7.28 -7.48
N GLY A 236 9.11 7.34 -7.97
CA GLY A 236 9.43 7.38 -9.41
C GLY A 236 9.02 6.10 -10.14
N LEU A 237 9.28 4.91 -9.55
CA LEU A 237 8.85 3.64 -10.11
C LEU A 237 7.33 3.50 -10.11
N GLY A 238 6.64 3.94 -9.04
CA GLY A 238 5.20 3.96 -9.00
C GLY A 238 4.59 4.81 -10.12
N ALA A 239 5.07 6.04 -10.28
CA ALA A 239 4.65 6.92 -11.36
C ALA A 239 4.94 6.34 -12.76
N PHE A 240 6.13 5.77 -12.95
CA PHE A 240 6.52 5.12 -14.20
C PHE A 240 5.60 3.94 -14.54
N ASN A 241 5.37 3.03 -13.58
CA ASN A 241 4.52 1.86 -13.77
C ASN A 241 3.07 2.26 -14.09
N SER A 242 2.56 3.33 -13.45
CA SER A 242 1.23 3.87 -13.72
C SER A 242 1.11 4.39 -15.15
N LEU A 243 2.08 5.17 -15.62
CA LEU A 243 2.06 5.72 -16.98
C LEU A 243 2.20 4.63 -18.04
N VAL A 244 3.16 3.72 -17.87
CA VAL A 244 3.39 2.62 -18.83
C VAL A 244 2.22 1.65 -18.83
N GLY A 245 1.73 1.25 -17.65
CA GLY A 245 0.60 0.33 -17.52
C GLY A 245 -0.69 0.90 -18.14
N PHE A 246 -0.93 2.20 -17.93
CA PHE A 246 -2.05 2.88 -18.58
C PHE A 246 -1.95 2.86 -20.12
N GLN A 247 -0.79 3.20 -20.69
CA GLN A 247 -0.61 3.18 -22.14
C GLN A 247 -0.79 1.78 -22.73
N LEU A 248 -0.27 0.76 -22.04
CA LEU A 248 -0.43 -0.63 -22.46
C LEU A 248 -1.89 -1.10 -22.33
N SER A 249 -2.62 -0.68 -21.29
CA SER A 249 -4.04 -1.03 -21.14
C SER A 249 -4.88 -0.48 -22.29
N MET A 250 -4.61 0.76 -22.70
CA MET A 250 -5.26 1.38 -23.87
C MET A 250 -4.91 0.68 -25.18
N TYR A 251 -3.68 0.17 -25.30
CA TYR A 251 -3.22 -0.53 -26.51
C TYR A 251 -3.83 -1.92 -26.64
N PHE A 252 -3.96 -2.66 -25.52
CA PHE A 252 -4.48 -4.02 -25.50
C PHE A 252 -5.97 -4.13 -25.21
N ASP A 253 -6.63 -2.98 -24.95
CA ASP A 253 -8.07 -2.91 -24.59
C ASP A 253 -8.42 -3.81 -23.40
N VAL A 254 -7.66 -3.66 -22.30
CA VAL A 254 -7.82 -4.43 -21.06
C VAL A 254 -7.96 -3.52 -19.83
N SER A 255 -8.33 -4.10 -18.68
CA SER A 255 -8.45 -3.39 -17.40
C SER A 255 -7.21 -2.56 -17.10
N ILE A 256 -7.41 -1.26 -16.84
CA ILE A 256 -6.33 -0.31 -16.52
C ILE A 256 -5.63 -0.72 -15.22
N ALA A 257 -6.39 -1.01 -14.16
CA ALA A 257 -5.85 -1.42 -12.87
C ALA A 257 -5.05 -2.73 -12.98
N GLY A 258 -5.60 -3.73 -13.70
CA GLY A 258 -4.93 -4.99 -13.93
C GLY A 258 -3.61 -4.85 -14.69
N MET A 259 -3.60 -4.04 -15.76
CA MET A 259 -2.37 -3.83 -16.55
C MET A 259 -1.29 -3.08 -15.76
N ILE A 260 -1.66 -2.06 -14.97
CA ILE A 260 -0.69 -1.36 -14.11
C ILE A 260 -0.11 -2.31 -13.07
N ALA A 261 -0.92 -3.19 -12.47
CA ALA A 261 -0.44 -4.20 -11.53
C ALA A 261 0.54 -5.19 -12.19
N VAL A 262 0.24 -5.65 -13.42
CA VAL A 262 1.13 -6.51 -14.22
C VAL A 262 2.45 -5.80 -14.52
N VAL A 263 2.42 -4.55 -14.97
CA VAL A 263 3.64 -3.77 -15.23
C VAL A 263 4.46 -3.59 -13.96
N THR A 264 3.80 -3.36 -12.82
CA THR A 264 4.47 -3.26 -11.51
C THR A 264 5.16 -4.56 -11.13
N GLY A 265 4.50 -5.70 -11.31
CA GLY A 265 5.08 -7.03 -11.09
C GLY A 265 6.26 -7.33 -12.02
N LEU A 266 6.14 -7.01 -13.31
CA LEU A 266 7.22 -7.18 -14.28
C LEU A 266 8.44 -6.29 -13.97
N THR A 267 8.20 -5.04 -13.61
CA THR A 267 9.27 -4.12 -13.18
C THR A 267 9.98 -4.64 -11.94
N PHE A 268 9.24 -5.15 -10.95
CA PHE A 268 9.82 -5.80 -9.78
C PHE A 268 10.67 -7.01 -10.18
N MET A 269 10.16 -7.91 -11.02
CA MET A 269 10.89 -9.10 -11.48
C MET A 269 12.19 -8.74 -12.20
N LEU A 270 12.17 -7.74 -13.08
CA LEU A 270 13.37 -7.26 -13.75
C LEU A 270 14.40 -6.73 -12.74
N ILE A 271 13.96 -5.91 -11.79
CA ILE A 271 14.86 -5.37 -10.76
C ILE A 271 15.37 -6.50 -9.85
N PHE A 272 14.54 -7.46 -9.47
CA PHE A 272 14.95 -8.62 -8.67
C PHE A 272 16.04 -9.44 -9.34
N ILE A 273 15.94 -9.66 -10.64
CA ILE A 273 16.95 -10.42 -11.41
C ILE A 273 18.25 -9.62 -11.56
N PHE A 274 18.15 -8.36 -11.97
CA PHE A 274 19.30 -7.57 -12.43
C PHE A 274 19.87 -6.59 -11.40
N SER A 275 19.32 -6.48 -10.18
CA SER A 275 19.81 -5.54 -9.18
C SER A 275 21.29 -5.80 -8.85
N PRO A 276 22.13 -4.72 -8.90
CA PRO A 276 23.59 -4.86 -8.73
C PRO A 276 24.03 -5.17 -7.28
N LYS A 277 23.15 -5.00 -6.29
CA LYS A 277 23.53 -5.14 -4.87
C LYS A 277 22.82 -6.30 -4.16
N LYS A 278 21.57 -6.59 -4.51
CA LYS A 278 20.71 -7.58 -3.87
C LYS A 278 19.99 -8.46 -4.88
N GLY A 279 20.36 -8.40 -6.16
CA GLY A 279 19.72 -9.16 -7.23
C GLY A 279 20.10 -10.63 -7.20
N PHE A 280 19.21 -11.46 -7.78
CA PHE A 280 19.40 -12.91 -7.86
C PHE A 280 20.73 -13.28 -8.53
N ILE A 281 21.08 -12.64 -9.64
CA ILE A 281 22.35 -12.91 -10.36
C ILE A 281 23.56 -12.56 -9.49
N TYR A 282 23.51 -11.43 -8.77
CA TYR A 282 24.59 -11.02 -7.87
C TYR A 282 24.77 -12.01 -6.70
N GLU A 283 23.68 -12.45 -6.08
CA GLU A 283 23.74 -13.44 -4.99
C GLU A 283 24.30 -14.78 -5.43
N VAL A 284 23.89 -15.27 -6.61
CA VAL A 284 24.44 -16.52 -7.18
C VAL A 284 25.93 -16.41 -7.42
N HIS A 285 26.40 -15.28 -7.97
CA HIS A 285 27.83 -15.04 -8.19
C HIS A 285 28.62 -14.95 -6.87
N ARG A 286 28.10 -14.25 -5.88
CA ARG A 286 28.70 -14.12 -4.55
C ARG A 286 28.85 -15.48 -3.85
N LYS A 287 27.79 -16.29 -3.86
CA LYS A 287 27.83 -17.66 -3.30
C LYS A 287 28.86 -18.53 -3.99
N LYS A 288 28.97 -18.47 -5.33
CA LYS A 288 30.00 -19.20 -6.07
C LYS A 288 31.42 -18.75 -5.73
N GLN A 289 31.64 -17.45 -5.53
CA GLN A 289 32.96 -16.94 -5.11
C GLN A 289 33.32 -17.38 -3.70
N GLN A 290 32.37 -17.34 -2.76
CA GLN A 290 32.58 -17.82 -1.39
C GLN A 290 32.91 -19.32 -1.33
N GLN A 291 32.22 -20.13 -2.14
CA GLN A 291 32.51 -21.57 -2.23
C GLN A 291 33.93 -21.85 -2.81
N LYS A 292 34.35 -21.06 -3.81
CA LYS A 292 35.71 -21.18 -4.38
C LYS A 292 36.79 -20.77 -3.37
N SER A 293 36.57 -19.71 -2.58
CA SER A 293 37.53 -19.29 -1.55
C SER A 293 37.62 -20.29 -0.41
N LEU A 294 36.49 -20.89 0.01
CA LEU A 294 36.46 -21.96 1.01
C LEU A 294 37.22 -23.20 0.54
N LYS A 295 37.01 -23.65 -0.70
CA LYS A 295 37.76 -24.80 -1.28
C LYS A 295 39.27 -24.54 -1.29
N LYS A 296 39.70 -23.36 -1.74
CA LYS A 296 41.11 -22.97 -1.72
C LYS A 296 41.71 -22.93 -0.31
N ALA A 297 40.96 -22.49 0.68
CA ALA A 297 41.42 -22.45 2.07
C ALA A 297 41.54 -23.86 2.69
N LEU A 298 40.73 -24.83 2.24
CA LEU A 298 40.81 -26.22 2.66
C LEU A 298 41.95 -26.98 1.96
N GLU A 299 42.29 -26.67 0.71
CA GLU A 299 43.40 -27.28 -0.05
C GLU A 299 44.77 -26.78 0.44
N ASN A 300 44.84 -25.62 1.08
CA ASN A 300 46.06 -25.03 1.63
C ASN A 300 46.33 -25.40 3.10
N ARG A 301 45.50 -26.28 3.72
CA ARG A 301 45.70 -26.89 5.03
C ARG A 301 46.11 -28.37 4.92
#